data_eb4a61b5158f6efe2e5deffac28c94e8
#
_entry.id   eb4a61b5158f6efe2e5deffac28c94e8
#
_cell.length_a   1.000
_cell.length_b   1.000
_cell.length_c   1.000
_cell.angle_alpha   90.00
_cell.angle_beta   90.00
_cell.angle_gamma   90.00
#
_symmetry.space_group_name_H-M   'P 1'
#
loop_
_entity.id
_entity.type
_entity.pdbx_description
1 polymer ?
#
loop_
_entity_poly.entity_id
_entity_poly.type
_entity_poly.pdbx_seq_one_letter_code
_entity_poly.pdbx_strand_id
1 'polypeptide(L)'
;GDPQSIPYAQKTIQNLLESKIPIFGICMGHQILSLALGLQTFKLKFGHRGLNHPIGSNTNIEITSQNHGFAITNNLSINKKVFLVQINYNDQTIAGISHRKYPHFSVQYHPESSPGPHDSKHLFLHFIRIIQITKKYSYL
;
A
#
# COMPACT_ATOMS: atom_id res chain seq x y z
N GLY A 1 3.26 -1.32 15.50
CA GLY A 1 4.49 -2.02 15.73
C GLY A 1 5.40 -2.09 14.52
N ASP A 2 6.55 -2.69 14.71
CA ASP A 2 7.53 -2.87 13.65
C ASP A 2 7.09 -4.00 12.70
N PRO A 3 6.86 -3.74 11.41
CA PRO A 3 6.47 -4.78 10.47
C PRO A 3 7.53 -5.86 10.28
N GLN A 4 8.80 -5.57 10.53
CA GLN A 4 9.86 -6.56 10.44
C GLN A 4 9.85 -7.57 11.59
N SER A 5 9.13 -7.29 12.67
CA SER A 5 9.01 -8.21 13.82
C SER A 5 7.97 -9.32 13.60
N ILE A 6 7.35 -9.39 12.42
CA ILE A 6 6.33 -10.39 12.09
C ILE A 6 6.75 -11.20 10.85
N PRO A 7 7.84 -12.00 10.95
CA PRO A 7 8.37 -12.68 9.76
C PRO A 7 7.41 -13.73 9.17
N TYR A 8 6.56 -14.35 9.98
CA TYR A 8 5.60 -15.33 9.49
C TYR A 8 4.53 -14.65 8.58
N ALA A 9 4.16 -13.41 8.88
CA ALA A 9 3.22 -12.67 8.06
C ALA A 9 3.83 -12.35 6.69
N GLN A 10 5.11 -11.98 6.66
CA GLN A 10 5.82 -11.77 5.40
C GLN A 10 5.85 -13.04 4.55
N LYS A 11 6.13 -14.19 5.18
CA LYS A 11 6.15 -15.48 4.48
C LYS A 11 4.78 -15.84 3.93
N THR A 12 3.73 -15.60 4.69
CA THR A 12 2.35 -15.84 4.24
C THR A 12 2.03 -14.99 3.03
N ILE A 13 2.39 -13.70 3.05
CA ILE A 13 2.18 -12.80 1.92
C ILE A 13 3.00 -13.25 0.71
N GLN A 14 4.25 -13.67 0.91
CA GLN A 14 5.06 -14.19 -0.20
C GLN A 14 4.40 -15.40 -0.88
N ASN A 15 3.83 -16.31 -0.10
CA ASN A 15 3.09 -17.45 -0.66
C ASN A 15 1.86 -16.99 -1.44
N LEU A 16 1.13 -15.98 -0.94
CA LEU A 16 -0.02 -15.42 -1.65
C LEU A 16 0.41 -14.72 -2.95
N LEU A 17 1.56 -14.03 -2.93
CA LEU A 17 2.10 -13.39 -4.13
C LEU A 17 2.40 -14.41 -5.23
N GLU A 18 2.93 -15.57 -4.86
CA GLU A 18 3.22 -16.65 -5.80
C GLU A 18 1.95 -17.19 -6.44
N SER A 19 0.82 -17.17 -5.74
CA SER A 19 -0.47 -17.61 -6.30
C SER A 19 -1.07 -16.63 -7.29
N LYS A 20 -0.53 -15.40 -7.36
CA LYS A 20 -0.97 -14.32 -8.27
C LYS A 20 -2.42 -13.87 -8.05
N ILE A 21 -2.98 -14.12 -6.87
CA ILE A 21 -4.31 -13.63 -6.52
C ILE A 21 -4.27 -12.12 -6.27
N PRO A 22 -5.37 -11.41 -6.47
CA PRO A 22 -5.43 -9.99 -6.13
C PRO A 22 -5.18 -9.75 -4.64
N ILE A 23 -4.34 -8.75 -4.34
CA ILE A 23 -4.01 -8.37 -2.96
C ILE A 23 -4.10 -6.86 -2.84
N PHE A 24 -4.84 -6.41 -1.83
CA PHE A 24 -4.91 -5.02 -1.43
C PHE A 24 -4.45 -4.88 0.02
N GLY A 25 -3.26 -4.28 0.22
CA GLY A 25 -2.69 -4.06 1.55
C GLY A 25 -3.08 -2.70 2.11
N ILE A 26 -3.47 -2.66 3.37
CA ILE A 26 -3.87 -1.44 4.07
C ILE A 26 -3.03 -1.30 5.32
N CYS A 27 -2.40 -0.15 5.52
CA CYS A 27 -1.59 0.23 6.69
C CYS A 27 -0.48 -0.81 6.97
N MET A 28 -0.59 -1.63 8.02
CA MET A 28 0.35 -2.71 8.31
C MET A 28 0.42 -3.70 7.13
N GLY A 29 -0.70 -3.97 6.47
CA GLY A 29 -0.74 -4.81 5.26
C GLY A 29 0.08 -4.22 4.12
N HIS A 30 0.06 -2.89 3.95
CA HIS A 30 0.94 -2.21 2.99
C HIS A 30 2.41 -2.43 3.33
N GLN A 31 2.79 -2.30 4.59
CA GLN A 31 4.18 -2.46 5.01
C GLN A 31 4.65 -3.91 4.82
N ILE A 32 3.84 -4.89 5.19
CA ILE A 32 4.17 -6.31 5.03
C ILE A 32 4.25 -6.67 3.54
N LEU A 33 3.32 -6.21 2.72
CA LEU A 33 3.36 -6.42 1.27
C LEU A 33 4.62 -5.81 0.66
N SER A 34 4.96 -4.59 1.07
CA SER A 34 6.15 -3.90 0.59
C SER A 34 7.43 -4.67 0.95
N LEU A 35 7.54 -5.16 2.19
CA LEU A 35 8.67 -5.99 2.60
C LEU A 35 8.74 -7.29 1.79
N ALA A 36 7.62 -7.94 1.56
CA ALA A 36 7.56 -9.17 0.76
C ALA A 36 7.99 -8.93 -0.69
N LEU A 37 7.79 -7.73 -1.21
CA LEU A 37 8.22 -7.33 -2.55
C LEU A 37 9.66 -6.81 -2.59
N GLY A 38 10.37 -6.81 -1.46
CA GLY A 38 11.78 -6.43 -1.39
C GLY A 38 12.05 -4.98 -1.05
N LEU A 39 11.03 -4.21 -0.67
CA LEU A 39 11.21 -2.86 -0.17
C LEU A 39 11.62 -2.89 1.30
N GLN A 40 12.06 -1.75 1.81
CA GLN A 40 12.54 -1.62 3.19
C GLN A 40 11.70 -0.63 3.97
N THR A 41 11.61 -0.85 5.29
CA THR A 41 10.94 0.06 6.21
C THR A 41 11.95 0.83 7.04
N PHE A 42 11.51 1.96 7.58
CA PHE A 42 12.27 2.72 8.57
C PHE A 42 11.32 3.28 9.61
N LYS A 43 11.87 3.54 10.81
CA LYS A 43 11.09 4.14 11.89
C LYS A 43 11.00 5.64 11.69
N LEU A 44 9.77 6.18 11.71
CA LEU A 44 9.55 7.61 11.65
C LEU A 44 9.92 8.26 12.98
N LYS A 45 10.49 9.46 12.93
CA LYS A 45 10.88 10.19 14.13
C LYS A 45 9.67 10.50 15.03
N PHE A 46 8.55 10.89 14.44
CA PHE A 46 7.34 11.27 15.18
C PHE A 46 6.14 10.37 14.86
N GLY A 47 6.24 9.49 13.88
CA GLY A 47 5.12 8.72 13.36
C GLY A 47 4.13 9.57 12.57
N HIS A 48 3.22 8.89 11.89
CA HIS A 48 2.07 9.51 11.24
C HIS A 48 0.82 9.07 11.98
N ARG A 49 0.15 10.02 12.64
CA ARG A 49 -1.04 9.75 13.44
C ARG A 49 -2.09 10.82 13.23
N GLY A 50 -3.34 10.41 13.29
CA GLY A 50 -4.48 11.30 13.22
C GLY A 50 -5.01 11.50 11.81
N LEU A 51 -5.83 12.53 11.68
CA LEU A 51 -6.42 12.94 10.41
C LEU A 51 -5.53 14.00 9.75
N ASN A 52 -5.90 14.42 8.55
CA ASN A 52 -5.24 15.52 7.83
C ASN A 52 -3.83 15.23 7.34
N HIS A 53 -3.57 13.97 6.95
CA HIS A 53 -2.34 13.64 6.24
C HIS A 53 -2.58 13.72 4.73
N PRO A 54 -2.05 14.77 4.05
CA PRO A 54 -2.25 14.90 2.61
C PRO A 54 -1.36 13.89 1.88
N ILE A 55 -1.98 13.09 1.04
CA ILE A 55 -1.27 12.16 0.15
C ILE A 55 -1.71 12.41 -1.29
N GLY A 56 -0.92 12.00 -2.23
CA GLY A 56 -1.35 12.13 -3.60
C GLY A 56 -0.37 11.64 -4.62
N SER A 57 -0.80 11.76 -5.84
CA SER A 57 -0.06 11.59 -7.07
C SER A 57 -0.01 12.92 -7.81
N ASN A 58 0.52 12.93 -9.04
CA ASN A 58 0.70 14.17 -9.81
C ASN A 58 -0.58 14.98 -10.03
N THR A 59 -1.75 14.37 -9.96
CA THR A 59 -3.02 15.00 -10.32
C THR A 59 -4.02 15.12 -9.18
N ASN A 60 -3.83 14.41 -8.07
CA ASN A 60 -4.80 14.35 -7.00
C ASN A 60 -4.15 14.44 -5.62
N ILE A 61 -4.80 15.18 -4.73
CA ILE A 61 -4.45 15.21 -3.30
C ILE A 61 -5.66 14.70 -2.52
N GLU A 62 -5.42 13.76 -1.61
CA GLU A 62 -6.44 13.24 -0.71
C GLU A 62 -6.03 13.48 0.74
N ILE A 63 -7.00 13.77 1.60
CA ILE A 63 -6.78 13.88 3.04
C ILE A 63 -7.06 12.52 3.66
N THR A 64 -6.12 12.01 4.44
CA THR A 64 -6.17 10.64 4.93
C THR A 64 -6.04 10.55 6.44
N SER A 65 -6.53 9.45 6.99
CA SER A 65 -6.34 9.06 8.38
C SER A 65 -5.17 8.07 8.46
N GLN A 66 -4.20 8.36 9.33
CA GLN A 66 -3.02 7.52 9.48
C GLN A 66 -2.70 7.27 10.95
N ASN A 67 -2.15 6.10 11.22
CA ASN A 67 -1.68 5.71 12.55
C ASN A 67 -0.59 4.65 12.42
N HIS A 68 0.65 5.12 12.18
CA HIS A 68 1.78 4.20 12.05
C HIS A 68 3.09 4.89 12.47
N GLY A 69 4.01 4.09 13.03
CA GLY A 69 5.33 4.55 13.44
C GLY A 69 6.44 4.20 12.45
N PHE A 70 6.13 3.42 11.42
CA PHE A 70 7.07 2.99 10.39
C PHE A 70 6.55 3.37 9.03
N ALA A 71 7.46 3.56 8.07
CA ALA A 71 7.12 3.87 6.68
C ALA A 71 8.05 3.09 5.74
N ILE A 72 7.67 3.04 4.48
CA ILE A 72 8.48 2.40 3.43
C ILE A 72 9.47 3.43 2.89
N THR A 73 10.74 3.02 2.76
CA THR A 73 11.76 3.88 2.18
C THR A 73 11.45 4.16 0.72
N ASN A 74 11.65 5.42 0.31
CA ASN A 74 11.47 5.83 -1.08
C ASN A 74 12.69 5.42 -1.91
N ASN A 75 12.82 4.13 -2.16
CA ASN A 75 13.95 3.51 -2.83
C ASN A 75 13.49 2.70 -4.05
N LEU A 76 12.43 3.19 -4.69
CA LEU A 76 11.77 2.46 -5.79
C LEU A 76 12.58 2.44 -7.07
N SER A 77 13.56 3.34 -7.23
CA SER A 77 14.40 3.37 -8.42
C SER A 77 15.18 2.07 -8.64
N ILE A 78 15.45 1.32 -7.56
CA ILE A 78 16.15 0.04 -7.62
C ILE A 78 15.22 -1.17 -7.59
N ASN A 79 13.92 -0.98 -7.38
CA ASN A 79 12.95 -2.07 -7.38
C ASN A 79 12.16 -2.08 -8.68
N LYS A 80 12.42 -3.09 -9.52
CA LYS A 80 11.79 -3.22 -10.84
C LYS A 80 10.41 -3.86 -10.82
N LYS A 81 9.96 -4.38 -9.67
CA LYS A 81 8.67 -5.08 -9.54
C LYS A 81 7.51 -4.16 -9.25
N VAL A 82 7.78 -3.03 -8.62
CA VAL A 82 6.73 -2.11 -8.15
C VAL A 82 6.95 -0.71 -8.69
N PHE A 83 5.89 0.08 -8.69
CA PHE A 83 5.98 1.50 -8.94
C PHE A 83 5.21 2.28 -7.88
N LEU A 84 5.65 3.52 -7.68
CA LEU A 84 5.05 4.46 -6.76
C LEU A 84 3.71 4.96 -7.32
N VAL A 85 2.68 4.91 -6.50
CA VAL A 85 1.36 5.44 -6.85
C VAL A 85 1.09 6.74 -6.12
N GLN A 86 1.42 6.80 -4.82
CA GLN A 86 1.11 7.95 -3.98
C GLN A 86 2.23 8.21 -2.98
N ILE A 87 2.41 9.48 -2.62
CA ILE A 87 3.36 9.93 -1.58
C ILE A 87 2.63 10.76 -0.53
N ASN A 88 3.20 10.79 0.66
CA ASN A 88 2.78 11.72 1.71
C ASN A 88 3.47 13.07 1.45
N TYR A 89 2.70 14.12 1.26
CA TYR A 89 3.25 15.43 0.92
C TYR A 89 3.95 16.13 2.07
N ASN A 90 3.75 15.69 3.31
CA ASN A 90 4.44 16.27 4.44
C ASN A 90 5.93 15.90 4.50
N ASP A 91 6.28 14.67 4.15
CA ASP A 91 7.63 14.16 4.33
C ASP A 91 8.15 13.30 3.16
N GLN A 92 7.39 13.20 2.08
CA GLN A 92 7.75 12.45 0.88
C GLN A 92 7.88 10.93 1.10
N THR A 93 7.33 10.40 2.18
CA THR A 93 7.29 8.95 2.37
C THR A 93 6.29 8.30 1.41
N ILE A 94 6.50 7.01 1.14
CA ILE A 94 5.61 6.27 0.25
C ILE A 94 4.26 6.05 0.93
N ALA A 95 3.19 6.43 0.27
CA ALA A 95 1.82 6.24 0.74
C ALA A 95 1.04 5.21 -0.06
N GLY A 96 1.52 4.82 -1.23
CA GLY A 96 0.88 3.79 -2.05
C GLY A 96 1.82 3.22 -3.10
N ILE A 97 1.73 1.91 -3.30
CA ILE A 97 2.49 1.19 -4.33
C ILE A 97 1.58 0.27 -5.12
N SER A 98 2.03 -0.11 -6.30
CA SER A 98 1.37 -1.11 -7.14
C SER A 98 2.42 -2.00 -7.80
N HIS A 99 2.13 -3.29 -7.91
CA HIS A 99 2.99 -4.20 -8.68
C HIS A 99 2.86 -3.90 -10.17
N ARG A 100 3.96 -4.00 -10.89
CA ARG A 100 3.97 -3.68 -12.33
C ARG A 100 3.25 -4.72 -13.18
N LYS A 101 3.17 -5.96 -12.72
CA LYS A 101 2.68 -7.09 -13.50
C LYS A 101 1.44 -7.74 -12.90
N TYR A 102 1.41 -7.93 -11.57
CA TYR A 102 0.37 -8.69 -10.90
C TYR A 102 -0.62 -7.77 -10.18
N PRO A 103 -1.83 -8.25 -9.84
CA PRO A 103 -2.87 -7.43 -9.23
C PRO A 103 -2.63 -7.21 -7.73
N HIS A 104 -1.49 -6.64 -7.38
CA HIS A 104 -1.08 -6.36 -6.01
C HIS A 104 -0.86 -4.87 -5.84
N PHE A 105 -1.57 -4.26 -4.91
CA PHE A 105 -1.38 -2.85 -4.58
C PHE A 105 -1.66 -2.60 -3.10
N SER A 106 -1.18 -1.49 -2.59
CA SER A 106 -1.35 -1.18 -1.18
C SER A 106 -1.30 0.32 -0.92
N VAL A 107 -1.90 0.72 0.21
CA VAL A 107 -1.86 2.08 0.71
C VAL A 107 -1.48 2.08 2.18
N GLN A 108 -0.72 3.10 2.61
CA GLN A 108 -0.27 3.23 4.00
C GLN A 108 -1.39 3.72 4.92
N TYR A 109 -2.32 4.47 4.41
CA TYR A 109 -3.41 5.05 5.18
C TYR A 109 -4.59 4.08 5.30
N HIS A 110 -5.59 4.48 6.08
CA HIS A 110 -6.85 3.76 6.25
C HIS A 110 -7.93 4.39 5.36
N PRO A 111 -8.20 3.83 4.16
CA PRO A 111 -9.20 4.44 3.27
C PRO A 111 -10.61 4.43 3.86
N GLU A 112 -10.93 3.46 4.70
CA GLU A 112 -12.23 3.36 5.36
C GLU A 112 -12.49 4.47 6.38
N SER A 113 -11.43 5.13 6.86
CA SER A 113 -11.50 6.17 7.89
C SER A 113 -11.08 7.54 7.39
N SER A 114 -10.96 7.72 6.08
CA SER A 114 -10.56 9.00 5.49
C SER A 114 -11.63 10.06 5.69
N PRO A 115 -11.26 11.30 6.07
CA PRO A 115 -12.23 12.34 6.42
C PRO A 115 -12.92 13.01 5.23
N GLY A 116 -12.43 12.85 4.02
CA GLY A 116 -13.01 13.48 2.84
C GLY A 116 -14.23 12.72 2.30
N PRO A 117 -15.22 13.39 1.72
CA PRO A 117 -16.27 12.71 0.98
C PRO A 117 -15.68 12.05 -0.26
N HIS A 118 -15.87 10.76 -0.41
CA HIS A 118 -15.50 9.97 -1.59
C HIS A 118 -14.01 9.64 -1.77
N ASP A 119 -13.10 10.21 -0.99
CA ASP A 119 -11.68 10.24 -1.33
C ASP A 119 -11.06 8.86 -1.49
N SER A 120 -11.38 7.90 -0.64
CA SER A 120 -10.70 6.58 -0.71
C SER A 120 -11.62 5.41 -0.99
N LYS A 121 -12.92 5.64 -1.13
CA LYS A 121 -13.89 4.56 -1.41
C LYS A 121 -13.63 3.90 -2.75
N HIS A 122 -13.12 4.64 -3.73
CA HIS A 122 -12.80 4.13 -5.06
C HIS A 122 -11.76 3.00 -5.02
N LEU A 123 -10.91 2.95 -3.99
CA LEU A 123 -9.91 1.90 -3.85
C LEU A 123 -10.55 0.54 -3.63
N PHE A 124 -11.60 0.47 -2.80
CA PHE A 124 -12.33 -0.78 -2.59
C PHE A 124 -13.05 -1.22 -3.86
N LEU A 125 -13.66 -0.29 -4.57
CA LEU A 125 -14.30 -0.57 -5.87
C LEU A 125 -13.28 -1.04 -6.90
N HIS A 126 -12.11 -0.41 -6.92
CA HIS A 126 -11.01 -0.80 -7.79
C HIS A 126 -10.56 -2.23 -7.48
N PHE A 127 -10.42 -2.58 -6.21
CA PHE A 127 -10.03 -3.93 -5.80
C PHE A 127 -11.08 -4.97 -6.20
N ILE A 128 -12.36 -4.68 -5.99
CA ILE A 128 -13.46 -5.56 -6.42
C ILE A 128 -13.40 -5.78 -7.93
N ARG A 129 -13.15 -4.73 -8.69
CA ARG A 129 -13.04 -4.82 -10.16
C ARG A 129 -11.84 -5.67 -10.57
N ILE A 130 -10.71 -5.54 -9.89
CA ILE A 130 -9.52 -6.37 -10.13
C ILE A 130 -9.84 -7.85 -9.86
N ILE A 131 -10.54 -8.14 -8.75
CA ILE A 131 -10.95 -9.51 -8.43
C ILE A 131 -11.80 -10.09 -9.55
N GLN A 132 -12.79 -9.34 -10.04
CA GLN A 132 -13.68 -9.79 -11.11
C GLN A 132 -12.91 -10.07 -12.40
N ILE A 133 -11.99 -9.20 -12.78
CA ILE A 133 -11.17 -9.37 -13.98
C ILE A 133 -10.27 -10.59 -13.83
N THR A 134 -9.57 -10.72 -12.70
CA THR A 134 -8.67 -11.84 -12.45
C THR A 134 -9.41 -13.17 -12.49
N LYS A 135 -10.58 -13.23 -11.86
CA LYS A 135 -11.43 -14.43 -11.86
C LYS A 135 -11.88 -14.80 -13.27
N LYS A 136 -12.25 -13.81 -14.07
CA LYS A 136 -12.69 -14.01 -15.46
C LYS A 136 -11.58 -14.63 -16.31
N TYR A 137 -10.33 -14.19 -16.14
CA TYR A 137 -9.21 -14.62 -16.99
C TYR A 137 -8.39 -15.76 -16.40
N SER A 138 -8.64 -16.19 -15.17
CA SER A 138 -7.90 -17.28 -14.55
C SER A 138 -8.24 -18.66 -15.13
N TYR A 139 -9.28 -18.76 -15.94
CA TYR A 139 -9.68 -20.00 -16.62
C TYR A 139 -9.19 -20.08 -18.07
N LEU A 140 -8.43 -19.08 -18.47
CA LEU A 140 -7.78 -19.08 -19.77
C LEU A 140 -6.35 -19.61 -19.64
#